data_f7dc54b233201a799475c1618031d4e2
#
_entry.id   f7dc54b233201a799475c1618031d4e2
#
_cell.length_a   1.000
_cell.length_b   1.000
_cell.length_c   1.000
_cell.angle_alpha   90.00
_cell.angle_beta   90.00
_cell.angle_gamma   90.00
#
_symmetry.space_group_name_H-M   'P 1'
#
loop_
_entity.id
_entity.type
_entity.pdbx_description
1 polymer ?
#
loop_
_entity_poly.entity_id
_entity_poly.type
_entity_poly.pdbx_seq_one_letter_code
_entity_poly.pdbx_strand_id
1 'polypeptide(L)'
;NETVDVVLANPPFGKRPAGSVDINRDDFYTETADNQLNFLQHIMTLLNTGGRAAVVLPDNVLFDAAGEVIRQKLLSDFNLHTILRLPTGIFYANGVKANVLFFVKGGKTEATWFYDYRTDIKHTLVQSPMMRSHLDDFVSCYNADNIEQRVETYNKDTNPNGRWRRFSVEDLLKRDKTSLDISWIKSANPIENVTLAELVESISENSERINNAVAELKKLLSNIDED
;
A
#
# COMPACT_ATOMS: atom_id res chain seq x y z
N ASN A 1 13.48 -3.41 -25.73
CA ASN A 1 13.07 -2.72 -24.52
C ASN A 1 14.24 -2.76 -23.55
N GLU A 2 14.62 -1.62 -22.99
CA GLU A 2 15.60 -1.58 -21.91
C GLU A 2 14.96 -2.23 -20.67
N THR A 3 15.67 -3.16 -20.06
CA THR A 3 15.29 -3.82 -18.83
C THR A 3 16.29 -3.54 -17.73
N VAL A 4 15.91 -3.68 -16.47
CA VAL A 4 16.72 -3.33 -15.31
C VAL A 4 16.73 -4.46 -14.27
N ASP A 5 17.77 -4.48 -13.45
CA ASP A 5 17.93 -5.50 -12.40
C ASP A 5 17.31 -5.08 -11.07
N VAL A 6 17.14 -3.76 -10.83
CA VAL A 6 16.60 -3.25 -9.58
C VAL A 6 15.65 -2.08 -9.83
N VAL A 7 14.48 -2.14 -9.22
CA VAL A 7 13.52 -1.04 -9.19
C VAL A 7 13.18 -0.66 -7.75
N LEU A 8 13.39 0.61 -7.40
CA LEU A 8 12.86 1.22 -6.19
C LEU A 8 11.92 2.34 -6.62
N ALA A 9 10.63 2.22 -6.30
CA ALA A 9 9.64 3.15 -6.81
C ALA A 9 8.59 3.54 -5.77
N ASN A 10 8.21 4.80 -5.80
CA ASN A 10 7.01 5.32 -5.17
C ASN A 10 6.20 6.03 -6.27
N PRO A 11 5.41 5.27 -7.05
CA PRO A 11 4.66 5.83 -8.17
C PRO A 11 3.51 6.71 -7.68
N PRO A 12 3.01 7.63 -8.52
CA PRO A 12 1.86 8.46 -8.17
C PRO A 12 0.61 7.60 -7.95
N PHE A 13 -0.16 7.94 -6.92
CA PHE A 13 -1.43 7.28 -6.59
C PHE A 13 -2.62 7.96 -7.28
N GLY A 14 -3.71 7.24 -7.44
CA GLY A 14 -4.98 7.73 -7.93
C GLY A 14 -5.33 7.24 -9.34
N LYS A 15 -6.48 7.70 -9.82
CA LYS A 15 -6.98 7.37 -11.16
C LYS A 15 -6.55 8.41 -12.17
N ARG A 16 -6.44 8.00 -13.42
CA ARG A 16 -6.23 8.93 -14.52
C ARG A 16 -7.43 9.88 -14.63
N PRO A 17 -7.20 11.16 -14.99
CA PRO A 17 -8.29 12.08 -15.29
C PRO A 17 -9.20 11.54 -16.39
N ALA A 18 -10.50 11.83 -16.31
CA ALA A 18 -11.43 11.50 -17.37
C ALA A 18 -10.98 12.15 -18.70
N GLY A 19 -11.02 11.39 -19.80
CA GLY A 19 -10.57 11.86 -21.11
C GLY A 19 -9.06 11.73 -21.36
N SER A 20 -8.29 11.16 -20.43
CA SER A 20 -6.89 10.80 -20.70
C SER A 20 -6.79 9.76 -21.79
N VAL A 21 -5.72 9.82 -22.59
CA VAL A 21 -5.42 8.79 -23.61
C VAL A 21 -5.26 7.43 -22.93
N ASP A 22 -5.91 6.41 -23.49
CA ASP A 22 -5.80 5.05 -22.96
C ASP A 22 -4.36 4.53 -23.06
N ILE A 23 -3.92 3.84 -21.99
CA ILE A 23 -2.63 3.14 -22.01
C ILE A 23 -2.89 1.80 -22.71
N ASN A 24 -2.67 1.78 -24.01
CA ASN A 24 -2.74 0.54 -24.78
C ASN A 24 -1.32 -0.04 -24.86
N ARG A 25 -1.07 -1.08 -24.05
CA ARG A 25 0.20 -1.80 -24.02
C ARG A 25 -0.05 -3.31 -24.05
N ASP A 26 0.44 -3.94 -25.10
CA ASP A 26 0.28 -5.38 -25.33
C ASP A 26 0.99 -6.26 -24.28
N ASP A 27 1.95 -5.68 -23.53
CA ASP A 27 2.70 -6.35 -22.47
C ASP A 27 2.07 -6.18 -21.05
N PHE A 28 0.91 -5.53 -20.96
CA PHE A 28 0.13 -5.44 -19.72
C PHE A 28 -0.84 -6.61 -19.60
N TYR A 29 -1.05 -7.09 -18.38
CA TYR A 29 -1.93 -8.22 -18.07
C TYR A 29 -3.42 -7.83 -18.10
N THR A 30 -3.72 -6.56 -17.83
CA THR A 30 -5.09 -6.03 -17.82
C THR A 30 -5.09 -4.52 -18.05
N GLU A 31 -6.16 -4.05 -18.68
CA GLU A 31 -6.41 -2.61 -18.83
C GLU A 31 -7.09 -2.06 -17.58
N THR A 32 -6.63 -0.92 -17.09
CA THR A 32 -7.21 -0.26 -15.94
C THR A 32 -6.97 1.25 -15.99
N ALA A 33 -7.89 2.01 -15.38
CA ALA A 33 -7.73 3.44 -15.19
C ALA A 33 -6.86 3.78 -13.95
N ASP A 34 -6.54 2.82 -13.11
CA ASP A 34 -5.77 3.04 -11.89
C ASP A 34 -4.28 3.18 -12.21
N ASN A 35 -3.72 4.35 -11.94
CA ASN A 35 -2.31 4.63 -12.19
C ASN A 35 -1.39 3.66 -11.45
N GLN A 36 -1.66 3.39 -10.18
CA GLN A 36 -0.84 2.50 -9.36
C GLN A 36 -0.80 1.06 -9.90
N LEU A 37 -1.90 0.55 -10.45
CA LEU A 37 -1.92 -0.77 -11.10
C LEU A 37 -1.15 -0.75 -12.43
N ASN A 38 -1.26 0.32 -13.21
CA ASN A 38 -0.50 0.49 -14.44
C ASN A 38 1.00 0.61 -14.17
N PHE A 39 1.41 1.36 -13.12
CA PHE A 39 2.81 1.43 -12.73
C PHE A 39 3.34 0.09 -12.23
N LEU A 40 2.55 -0.67 -11.47
CA LEU A 40 2.96 -2.01 -11.03
C LEU A 40 3.21 -2.93 -12.22
N GLN A 41 2.28 -3.00 -13.20
CA GLN A 41 2.46 -3.77 -14.43
C GLN A 41 3.70 -3.31 -15.20
N HIS A 42 3.89 -2.00 -15.34
CA HIS A 42 5.07 -1.44 -16.02
C HIS A 42 6.38 -1.87 -15.33
N ILE A 43 6.46 -1.82 -14.00
CA ILE A 43 7.63 -2.30 -13.24
C ILE A 43 7.85 -3.79 -13.46
N MET A 44 6.77 -4.60 -13.48
CA MET A 44 6.86 -6.04 -13.75
C MET A 44 7.43 -6.32 -15.15
N THR A 45 7.11 -5.50 -16.16
CA THR A 45 7.68 -5.66 -17.52
C THR A 45 9.13 -5.19 -17.61
N LEU A 46 9.51 -4.15 -16.88
CA LEU A 46 10.87 -3.58 -16.89
C LEU A 46 11.94 -4.49 -16.26
N LEU A 47 11.57 -5.34 -15.32
CA LEU A 47 12.55 -6.18 -14.63
C LEU A 47 13.14 -7.24 -15.57
N ASN A 48 14.45 -7.46 -15.47
CA ASN A 48 15.13 -8.66 -15.95
C ASN A 48 14.68 -9.89 -15.16
N THR A 49 14.81 -11.06 -15.73
CA THR A 49 14.67 -12.33 -14.96
C THR A 49 15.72 -12.33 -13.84
N GLY A 50 15.30 -12.58 -12.61
CA GLY A 50 16.13 -12.43 -11.41
C GLY A 50 16.22 -11.00 -10.87
N GLY A 51 15.70 -10.02 -11.61
CA GLY A 51 15.61 -8.63 -11.14
C GLY A 51 14.59 -8.47 -10.03
N ARG A 52 14.82 -7.51 -9.13
CA ARG A 52 14.03 -7.29 -7.91
C ARG A 52 13.44 -5.88 -7.84
N ALA A 53 12.28 -5.79 -7.21
CA ALA A 53 11.64 -4.51 -6.97
C ALA A 53 11.19 -4.33 -5.52
N ALA A 54 11.20 -3.07 -5.07
CA ALA A 54 10.47 -2.61 -3.90
C ALA A 54 9.61 -1.41 -4.31
N VAL A 55 8.29 -1.56 -4.20
CA VAL A 55 7.33 -0.59 -4.75
C VAL A 55 6.34 -0.17 -3.67
N VAL A 56 6.22 1.13 -3.45
CA VAL A 56 5.22 1.71 -2.55
C VAL A 56 3.88 1.80 -3.28
N LEU A 57 2.85 1.16 -2.76
CA LEU A 57 1.52 1.10 -3.37
C LEU A 57 0.42 1.29 -2.33
N PRO A 58 -0.69 1.96 -2.67
CA PRO A 58 -1.83 2.11 -1.76
C PRO A 58 -2.58 0.79 -1.56
N ASP A 59 -3.37 0.72 -0.49
CA ASP A 59 -4.08 -0.50 -0.07
C ASP A 59 -4.97 -1.09 -1.16
N ASN A 60 -5.62 -0.28 -1.98
CA ASN A 60 -6.54 -0.77 -3.02
C ASN A 60 -5.86 -1.75 -4.00
N VAL A 61 -4.56 -1.62 -4.25
CA VAL A 61 -3.79 -2.59 -5.06
C VAL A 61 -3.87 -3.99 -4.47
N LEU A 62 -3.99 -4.11 -3.15
CA LEU A 62 -4.03 -5.41 -2.47
C LEU A 62 -5.37 -6.14 -2.57
N PHE A 63 -6.49 -5.44 -2.83
CA PHE A 63 -7.83 -6.06 -2.77
C PHE A 63 -8.79 -5.68 -3.90
N ASP A 64 -8.60 -4.55 -4.61
CA ASP A 64 -9.52 -4.14 -5.68
C ASP A 64 -9.66 -5.21 -6.77
N ALA A 65 -10.88 -5.37 -7.30
CA ALA A 65 -11.17 -6.33 -8.35
C ALA A 65 -10.34 -6.09 -9.63
N ALA A 66 -10.11 -4.81 -9.99
CA ALA A 66 -9.30 -4.44 -11.14
C ALA A 66 -7.84 -4.95 -11.05
N GLY A 67 -7.32 -5.18 -9.84
CA GLY A 67 -5.96 -5.68 -9.60
C GLY A 67 -5.84 -7.20 -9.47
N GLU A 68 -6.94 -7.95 -9.54
CA GLU A 68 -6.93 -9.40 -9.31
C GLU A 68 -5.97 -10.16 -10.22
N VAL A 69 -6.06 -9.95 -11.54
CA VAL A 69 -5.19 -10.60 -12.52
C VAL A 69 -3.72 -10.25 -12.25
N ILE A 70 -3.43 -9.00 -11.89
CA ILE A 70 -2.06 -8.55 -11.59
C ILE A 70 -1.52 -9.25 -10.35
N ARG A 71 -2.33 -9.38 -9.28
CA ARG A 71 -1.93 -10.11 -8.06
C ARG A 71 -1.69 -11.59 -8.34
N GLN A 72 -2.55 -12.23 -9.14
CA GLN A 72 -2.35 -13.62 -9.56
C GLN A 72 -1.04 -13.78 -10.32
N LYS A 73 -0.75 -12.88 -11.27
CA LYS A 73 0.52 -12.87 -12.01
C LYS A 73 1.73 -12.62 -11.12
N LEU A 74 1.59 -11.71 -10.15
CA LEU A 74 2.65 -11.43 -9.19
C LEU A 74 2.99 -12.66 -8.31
N LEU A 75 1.98 -13.48 -8.00
CA LEU A 75 2.16 -14.72 -7.23
C LEU A 75 2.65 -15.90 -8.08
N SER A 76 2.28 -15.98 -9.39
CA SER A 76 2.60 -17.11 -10.27
C SER A 76 3.93 -16.96 -11.01
N ASP A 77 4.23 -15.76 -11.52
CA ASP A 77 5.33 -15.50 -12.44
C ASP A 77 6.47 -14.72 -11.77
N PHE A 78 6.22 -14.24 -10.55
CA PHE A 78 7.18 -13.55 -9.69
C PHE A 78 7.20 -14.21 -8.31
N ASN A 79 8.27 -13.95 -7.56
CA ASN A 79 8.32 -14.26 -6.14
C ASN A 79 7.98 -13.01 -5.33
N LEU A 80 6.70 -12.83 -4.97
CA LEU A 80 6.26 -11.79 -4.02
C LEU A 80 6.58 -12.28 -2.60
N HIS A 81 7.80 -12.06 -2.15
CA HIS A 81 8.28 -12.64 -0.89
C HIS A 81 7.98 -11.80 0.35
N THR A 82 7.68 -10.49 0.21
CA THR A 82 7.45 -9.64 1.39
C THR A 82 6.49 -8.49 1.10
N ILE A 83 5.59 -8.21 2.03
CA ILE A 83 4.74 -7.01 2.07
C ILE A 83 4.95 -6.32 3.42
N LEU A 84 5.38 -5.06 3.39
CA LEU A 84 5.47 -4.18 4.54
C LEU A 84 4.26 -3.24 4.56
N ARG A 85 3.40 -3.35 5.57
CA ARG A 85 2.26 -2.45 5.75
C ARG A 85 2.71 -1.19 6.48
N LEU A 86 2.63 -0.06 5.81
CA LEU A 86 3.08 1.23 6.34
C LEU A 86 1.99 1.89 7.20
N PRO A 87 2.39 2.65 8.24
CA PRO A 87 1.47 3.40 9.09
C PRO A 87 0.82 4.56 8.33
N THR A 88 -0.27 5.09 8.89
CA THR A 88 -0.88 6.32 8.39
C THR A 88 -0.08 7.56 8.84
N GLY A 89 -0.31 8.70 8.18
CA GLY A 89 0.27 9.99 8.54
C GLY A 89 1.69 10.25 8.00
N ILE A 90 2.24 9.35 7.18
CA ILE A 90 3.56 9.50 6.54
C ILE A 90 3.49 10.13 5.15
N PHE A 91 2.30 10.38 4.62
CA PHE A 91 2.06 11.03 3.33
C PHE A 91 1.31 12.35 3.54
N TYR A 92 1.48 13.29 2.59
CA TYR A 92 0.78 14.59 2.63
C TYR A 92 -0.75 14.45 2.59
N ALA A 93 -1.25 13.48 1.83
CA ALA A 93 -2.68 13.18 1.80
C ALA A 93 -3.09 12.44 3.08
N ASN A 94 -4.04 13.00 3.81
CA ASN A 94 -4.53 12.43 5.06
C ASN A 94 -5.18 11.05 4.83
N GLY A 95 -4.94 10.14 5.76
CA GLY A 95 -5.58 8.82 5.77
C GLY A 95 -5.08 7.83 4.72
N VAL A 96 -4.08 8.19 3.92
CA VAL A 96 -3.49 7.26 2.95
C VAL A 96 -2.86 6.08 3.67
N LYS A 97 -3.33 4.89 3.30
CA LYS A 97 -2.76 3.60 3.72
C LYS A 97 -1.97 3.03 2.55
N ALA A 98 -0.69 2.76 2.77
CA ALA A 98 0.18 2.22 1.74
C ALA A 98 0.98 1.01 2.25
N ASN A 99 1.56 0.29 1.31
CA ASN A 99 2.38 -0.89 1.55
C ASN A 99 3.62 -0.83 0.67
N VAL A 100 4.68 -1.50 1.07
CA VAL A 100 5.80 -1.78 0.18
C VAL A 100 5.76 -3.24 -0.22
N LEU A 101 5.67 -3.51 -1.52
CA LEU A 101 5.73 -4.85 -2.09
C LEU A 101 7.16 -5.13 -2.53
N PHE A 102 7.73 -6.23 -2.04
CA PHE A 102 9.06 -6.71 -2.43
C PHE A 102 8.92 -8.00 -3.22
N PHE A 103 9.39 -7.97 -4.46
CA PHE A 103 9.28 -9.13 -5.34
C PHE A 103 10.48 -9.27 -6.28
N VAL A 104 10.68 -10.49 -6.78
CA VAL A 104 11.73 -10.86 -7.75
C VAL A 104 11.04 -11.41 -8.99
N LYS A 105 11.49 -11.01 -10.18
CA LYS A 105 11.00 -11.57 -11.45
C LYS A 105 11.62 -12.94 -11.71
N GLY A 106 10.76 -13.88 -12.02
CA GLY A 106 11.12 -15.29 -12.24
C GLY A 106 10.93 -16.13 -10.98
N GLY A 107 10.55 -17.37 -11.19
CA GLY A 107 10.08 -18.26 -10.14
C GLY A 107 8.60 -18.03 -9.82
N LYS A 108 8.13 -18.67 -8.79
CA LYS A 108 6.77 -18.52 -8.24
C LYS A 108 6.85 -18.20 -6.76
N THR A 109 5.85 -17.54 -6.25
CA THR A 109 5.69 -17.32 -4.82
C THR A 109 5.32 -18.65 -4.14
N GLU A 110 6.08 -19.09 -3.16
CA GLU A 110 5.68 -20.20 -2.27
C GLU A 110 4.94 -19.68 -1.06
N ALA A 111 5.39 -18.56 -0.54
CA ALA A 111 4.76 -17.86 0.57
C ALA A 111 5.14 -16.38 0.55
N THR A 112 4.27 -15.55 1.10
CA THR A 112 4.54 -14.13 1.31
C THR A 112 4.64 -13.83 2.80
N TRP A 113 5.67 -13.10 3.18
CA TRP A 113 5.86 -12.57 4.51
C TRP A 113 5.23 -11.20 4.65
N PHE A 114 4.47 -10.99 5.71
CA PHE A 114 3.85 -9.71 6.01
C PHE A 114 4.45 -9.12 7.27
N TYR A 115 4.82 -7.84 7.21
CA TYR A 115 5.17 -7.06 8.39
C TYR A 115 4.12 -5.98 8.63
N ASP A 116 3.41 -6.06 9.74
CA ASP A 116 2.43 -5.03 10.13
C ASP A 116 3.12 -3.91 10.90
N TYR A 117 3.57 -2.88 10.20
CA TYR A 117 4.03 -1.61 10.78
C TYR A 117 2.90 -0.57 10.80
N ARG A 118 1.65 -0.99 10.85
CA ARG A 118 0.47 -0.10 10.79
C ARG A 118 -0.36 -0.13 12.05
N THR A 119 -0.71 -1.32 12.54
CA THR A 119 -1.64 -1.46 13.67
C THR A 119 -1.09 -0.81 14.92
N ASP A 120 -1.84 0.15 15.47
CA ASP A 120 -1.50 0.97 16.65
C ASP A 120 -0.23 1.82 16.50
N ILE A 121 0.23 2.07 15.26
CA ILE A 121 1.34 2.97 14.97
C ILE A 121 0.82 4.15 14.17
N LYS A 122 1.11 5.34 14.66
CA LYS A 122 0.75 6.60 14.00
C LYS A 122 1.96 7.51 13.90
N HIS A 123 2.21 8.00 12.71
CA HIS A 123 3.19 9.04 12.45
C HIS A 123 2.51 10.32 11.96
N THR A 124 3.27 11.41 11.99
CA THR A 124 2.89 12.68 11.37
C THR A 124 4.09 13.21 10.61
N LEU A 125 3.86 14.07 9.63
CA LEU A 125 4.97 14.61 8.82
C LEU A 125 5.94 15.50 9.60
N VAL A 126 5.46 16.16 10.66
CA VAL A 126 6.23 17.19 11.37
C VAL A 126 6.49 16.81 12.82
N GLN A 127 5.43 16.49 13.58
CA GLN A 127 5.55 16.29 15.04
C GLN A 127 6.15 14.92 15.41
N SER A 128 5.87 13.90 14.63
CA SER A 128 6.35 12.54 14.86
C SER A 128 6.68 11.86 13.51
N PRO A 129 7.71 12.36 12.79
CA PRO A 129 8.04 11.82 11.48
C PRO A 129 8.55 10.37 11.59
N MET A 130 8.24 9.58 10.58
CA MET A 130 8.79 8.24 10.46
C MET A 130 10.29 8.33 10.17
N MET A 131 11.10 7.70 11.01
CA MET A 131 12.56 7.66 10.92
C MET A 131 13.03 6.27 10.49
N ARG A 132 14.27 6.19 9.96
CA ARG A 132 14.90 4.91 9.56
C ARG A 132 14.91 3.89 10.71
N SER A 133 15.20 4.34 11.94
CA SER A 133 15.26 3.49 13.13
C SER A 133 13.93 2.80 13.48
N HIS A 134 12.80 3.37 13.07
CA HIS A 134 11.49 2.75 13.25
C HIS A 134 11.30 1.48 12.42
N LEU A 135 12.16 1.25 11.43
CA LEU A 135 12.16 0.04 10.59
C LEU A 135 13.23 -0.98 11.00
N ASP A 136 13.96 -0.78 12.08
CA ASP A 136 15.05 -1.70 12.48
C ASP A 136 14.54 -3.10 12.80
N ASP A 137 13.36 -3.21 13.45
CA ASP A 137 12.73 -4.51 13.70
C ASP A 137 12.29 -5.18 12.39
N PHE A 138 11.69 -4.42 11.46
CA PHE A 138 11.38 -4.95 10.12
C PHE A 138 12.64 -5.45 9.41
N VAL A 139 13.72 -4.70 9.42
CA VAL A 139 14.98 -5.08 8.75
C VAL A 139 15.55 -6.34 9.37
N SER A 140 15.48 -6.47 10.70
CA SER A 140 15.88 -7.69 11.40
C SER A 140 15.03 -8.89 10.98
N CYS A 141 13.71 -8.76 10.95
CA CYS A 141 12.79 -9.80 10.49
C CYS A 141 12.97 -10.12 8.99
N TYR A 142 13.21 -9.10 8.17
CA TYR A 142 13.42 -9.24 6.73
C TYR A 142 14.66 -10.08 6.40
N ASN A 143 15.71 -10.01 7.22
CA ASN A 143 16.91 -10.85 7.14
C ASN A 143 17.41 -11.01 5.70
N ALA A 144 17.87 -9.91 5.10
CA ALA A 144 18.26 -9.87 3.69
C ALA A 144 19.36 -10.88 3.31
N ASP A 145 20.28 -11.09 4.25
CA ASP A 145 21.45 -11.98 4.04
C ASP A 145 21.07 -13.47 4.11
N ASN A 146 19.94 -13.79 4.76
CA ASN A 146 19.51 -15.18 4.92
C ASN A 146 17.97 -15.31 4.94
N ILE A 147 17.38 -15.16 3.78
CA ILE A 147 15.93 -15.16 3.57
C ILE A 147 15.27 -16.47 4.03
N GLU A 148 15.97 -17.59 3.90
CA GLU A 148 15.44 -18.91 4.25
C GLU A 148 15.37 -19.13 5.78
N GLN A 149 16.11 -18.36 6.56
CA GLN A 149 16.12 -18.44 8.03
C GLN A 149 15.14 -17.46 8.69
N ARG A 150 14.22 -16.88 7.92
CA ARG A 150 13.17 -16.02 8.47
C ARG A 150 12.25 -16.82 9.40
N VAL A 151 11.97 -16.28 10.56
CA VAL A 151 11.09 -16.89 11.57
C VAL A 151 9.96 -15.94 11.90
N GLU A 152 8.74 -16.45 12.01
CA GLU A 152 7.60 -15.65 12.43
C GLU A 152 7.79 -15.11 13.86
N THR A 153 7.43 -13.84 14.06
CA THR A 153 7.28 -13.29 15.42
C THR A 153 5.86 -13.47 15.95
N TYR A 154 4.90 -13.69 15.06
CA TYR A 154 3.53 -13.99 15.45
C TYR A 154 3.40 -15.41 15.98
N ASN A 155 2.73 -15.55 17.13
CA ASN A 155 2.28 -16.83 17.65
C ASN A 155 0.95 -16.60 18.39
N LYS A 156 -0.08 -17.39 18.04
CA LYS A 156 -1.43 -17.20 18.57
C LYS A 156 -1.48 -17.24 20.09
N ASP A 157 -0.67 -18.07 20.71
CA ASP A 157 -0.74 -18.35 22.15
C ASP A 157 0.30 -17.56 22.96
N THR A 158 1.49 -17.35 22.39
CA THR A 158 2.62 -16.73 23.11
C THR A 158 2.94 -15.30 22.67
N ASN A 159 2.62 -14.92 21.43
CA ASN A 159 2.83 -13.57 20.91
C ASN A 159 1.78 -13.19 19.85
N PRO A 160 0.51 -12.98 20.24
CA PRO A 160 -0.57 -12.66 19.30
C PRO A 160 -0.38 -11.27 18.61
N ASN A 161 0.48 -10.43 19.14
CA ASN A 161 0.83 -9.12 18.61
C ASN A 161 2.13 -9.12 17.79
N GLY A 162 2.71 -10.28 17.53
CA GLY A 162 3.88 -10.39 16.66
C GLY A 162 3.60 -9.82 15.26
N ARG A 163 4.48 -8.93 14.81
CA ARG A 163 4.27 -8.13 13.59
C ARG A 163 4.72 -8.79 12.31
N TRP A 164 5.46 -9.88 12.39
CA TRP A 164 6.01 -10.61 11.26
C TRP A 164 5.34 -11.97 11.12
N ARG A 165 4.66 -12.20 9.99
CA ARG A 165 3.87 -13.41 9.76
C ARG A 165 3.99 -13.91 8.33
N ARG A 166 4.03 -15.23 8.15
CA ARG A 166 4.10 -15.92 6.86
C ARG A 166 2.73 -16.45 6.44
N PHE A 167 2.38 -16.29 5.17
CA PHE A 167 1.19 -16.87 4.56
C PHE A 167 1.57 -17.67 3.34
N SER A 168 1.05 -18.90 3.21
CA SER A 168 1.29 -19.74 2.04
C SER A 168 0.60 -19.15 0.81
N VAL A 169 1.13 -19.42 -0.37
CA VAL A 169 0.49 -18.98 -1.62
C VAL A 169 -0.88 -19.62 -1.80
N GLU A 170 -1.06 -20.87 -1.34
CA GLU A 170 -2.35 -21.57 -1.38
C GLU A 170 -3.43 -20.84 -0.58
N ASP A 171 -3.07 -20.31 0.60
CA ASP A 171 -4.00 -19.55 1.43
C ASP A 171 -4.30 -18.18 0.82
N LEU A 172 -3.32 -17.55 0.19
CA LEU A 172 -3.49 -16.27 -0.51
C LEU A 172 -4.43 -16.42 -1.73
N LEU A 173 -4.25 -17.47 -2.53
CA LEU A 173 -5.05 -17.74 -3.73
C LEU A 173 -6.51 -18.12 -3.41
N LYS A 174 -6.79 -18.69 -2.22
CA LYS A 174 -8.16 -19.00 -1.78
C LYS A 174 -8.98 -17.78 -1.37
N ARG A 175 -8.33 -16.64 -1.14
CA ARG A 175 -9.01 -15.41 -0.72
C ARG A 175 -9.81 -14.82 -1.88
N ASP A 176 -10.94 -14.20 -1.56
CA ASP A 176 -11.76 -13.50 -2.57
C ASP A 176 -10.89 -12.53 -3.37
N LYS A 177 -10.97 -12.61 -4.70
CA LYS A 177 -10.19 -11.80 -5.65
C LYS A 177 -8.68 -11.82 -5.39
N THR A 178 -8.16 -12.91 -4.87
CA THR A 178 -6.73 -13.03 -4.49
C THR A 178 -6.28 -11.84 -3.60
N SER A 179 -7.12 -11.46 -2.64
CA SER A 179 -6.85 -10.32 -1.77
C SER A 179 -5.62 -10.55 -0.90
N LEU A 180 -4.69 -9.60 -0.94
CA LEU A 180 -3.48 -9.52 -0.11
C LEU A 180 -3.65 -8.55 1.07
N ASP A 181 -4.83 -7.97 1.28
CA ASP A 181 -5.12 -7.16 2.47
C ASP A 181 -5.41 -8.07 3.65
N ILE A 182 -4.39 -8.30 4.46
CA ILE A 182 -4.41 -9.21 5.60
C ILE A 182 -4.10 -8.44 6.87
N SER A 183 -4.92 -8.67 7.90
CA SER A 183 -4.71 -8.15 9.25
C SER A 183 -4.93 -9.29 10.24
N TRP A 184 -4.06 -9.40 11.25
CA TRP A 184 -4.15 -10.39 12.32
C TRP A 184 -3.96 -9.80 13.72
N ILE A 185 -3.30 -8.63 13.82
CA ILE A 185 -3.12 -7.93 15.08
C ILE A 185 -4.43 -7.22 15.41
N LYS A 186 -4.93 -7.44 16.62
CA LYS A 186 -6.08 -6.69 17.13
C LYS A 186 -5.58 -5.34 17.64
N SER A 187 -6.16 -4.27 17.14
CA SER A 187 -5.88 -2.93 17.69
C SER A 187 -6.23 -2.88 19.18
N ALA A 188 -5.31 -2.35 19.99
CA ALA A 188 -5.54 -2.07 21.40
C ALA A 188 -6.55 -0.93 21.59
N ASN A 189 -6.63 -0.03 20.59
CA ASN A 189 -7.68 0.96 20.45
C ASN A 189 -8.55 0.56 19.24
N PRO A 190 -9.45 -0.44 19.35
CA PRO A 190 -10.49 -0.57 18.38
C PRO A 190 -11.11 0.83 18.34
N ILE A 191 -11.39 1.35 17.13
CA ILE A 191 -12.21 2.55 17.00
C ILE A 191 -13.46 2.20 17.79
N GLU A 192 -13.52 2.68 19.04
CA GLU A 192 -14.66 2.48 19.90
C GLU A 192 -15.81 3.07 19.12
N ASN A 193 -16.65 2.18 18.59
CA ASN A 193 -17.96 2.47 18.08
C ASN A 193 -18.19 3.95 17.80
N VAL A 194 -17.50 4.50 16.80
CA VAL A 194 -17.92 5.80 16.25
C VAL A 194 -19.30 5.50 15.71
N THR A 195 -20.31 5.90 16.43
CA THR A 195 -21.70 5.70 16.04
C THR A 195 -21.89 6.37 14.68
N LEU A 196 -22.84 5.86 13.90
CA LEU A 196 -23.19 6.53 12.62
C LEU A 196 -23.50 8.02 12.84
N ALA A 197 -24.04 8.39 14.00
CA ALA A 197 -24.31 9.76 14.40
C ALA A 197 -23.02 10.58 14.54
N GLU A 198 -21.99 10.08 15.22
CA GLU A 198 -20.69 10.78 15.37
C GLU A 198 -19.93 10.87 14.04
N LEU A 199 -20.05 9.87 13.16
CA LEU A 199 -19.51 9.96 11.80
C LEU A 199 -20.22 11.05 10.99
N VAL A 200 -21.53 11.12 11.05
CA VAL A 200 -22.34 12.16 10.37
C VAL A 200 -22.00 13.55 10.93
N GLU A 201 -21.85 13.69 12.24
CA GLU A 201 -21.44 14.93 12.88
C GLU A 201 -20.05 15.37 12.44
N SER A 202 -19.06 14.48 12.44
CA SER A 202 -17.70 14.76 11.94
C SER A 202 -17.67 15.14 10.46
N ILE A 203 -18.49 14.50 9.62
CA ILE A 203 -18.64 14.87 8.20
C ILE A 203 -19.26 16.26 8.07
N SER A 204 -20.28 16.57 8.88
CA SER A 204 -20.95 17.87 8.87
C SER A 204 -20.00 19.01 9.27
N GLU A 205 -19.23 18.83 10.37
CA GLU A 205 -18.23 19.79 10.82
C GLU A 205 -17.13 20.05 9.77
N ASN A 206 -16.62 18.97 9.15
CA ASN A 206 -15.60 19.10 8.11
C ASN A 206 -16.15 19.79 6.86
N SER A 207 -17.40 19.51 6.48
CA SER A 207 -18.08 20.20 5.37
C SER A 207 -18.25 21.69 5.63
N GLU A 208 -18.61 22.07 6.85
CA GLU A 208 -18.73 23.49 7.25
C GLU A 208 -17.37 24.20 7.21
N ARG A 209 -16.31 23.57 7.69
CA ARG A 209 -14.94 24.10 7.61
C ARG A 209 -14.48 24.31 6.18
N ILE A 210 -14.80 23.38 5.27
CA ILE A 210 -14.49 23.51 3.84
C ILE A 210 -15.26 24.67 3.24
N ASN A 211 -16.56 24.79 3.53
CA ASN A 211 -17.39 25.88 3.02
C ASN A 211 -16.90 27.26 3.49
N ASN A 212 -16.48 27.37 4.75
CA ASN A 212 -15.91 28.58 5.30
C ASN A 212 -14.60 28.96 4.61
N ALA A 213 -13.69 28.01 4.41
CA ALA A 213 -12.43 28.22 3.69
C ALA A 213 -12.66 28.65 2.23
N VAL A 214 -13.64 28.06 1.54
CA VAL A 214 -14.04 28.46 0.18
C VAL A 214 -14.63 29.88 0.16
N ALA A 215 -15.41 30.23 1.16
CA ALA A 215 -15.96 31.61 1.27
C ALA A 215 -14.85 32.64 1.49
N GLU A 216 -13.88 32.36 2.34
CA GLU A 216 -12.70 33.22 2.55
C GLU A 216 -11.88 33.39 1.27
N LEU A 217 -11.62 32.29 0.54
CA LEU A 217 -10.90 32.33 -0.73
C LEU A 217 -11.65 33.18 -1.77
N LYS A 218 -12.99 33.04 -1.86
CA LYS A 218 -13.80 33.88 -2.76
C LYS A 218 -13.71 35.36 -2.41
N LYS A 219 -13.70 35.70 -1.11
CA LYS A 219 -13.55 37.08 -0.64
C LYS A 219 -12.16 37.64 -0.96
N LEU A 220 -11.11 36.84 -0.88
CA LEU A 220 -9.76 37.23 -1.27
C LEU A 220 -9.64 37.45 -2.78
N LEU A 221 -10.27 36.62 -3.58
CA LEU A 221 -10.28 36.76 -5.03
C LEU A 221 -11.03 38.00 -5.49
N SER A 222 -12.21 38.30 -4.88
CA SER A 222 -12.96 39.52 -5.22
C SER A 222 -12.20 40.81 -4.90
N ASN A 223 -11.33 40.79 -3.88
CA ASN A 223 -10.50 41.97 -3.55
C ASN A 223 -9.30 42.15 -4.52
N ILE A 224 -8.92 41.11 -5.27
CA ILE A 224 -7.84 41.20 -6.27
C ILE A 224 -8.37 41.75 -7.61
N ASP A 225 -9.65 41.54 -7.91
CA ASP A 225 -10.26 42.00 -9.17
C ASP A 225 -10.72 43.50 -9.09
N GLU A 226 -10.58 44.14 -7.94
CA GLU A 226 -10.94 45.57 -7.72
C GLU A 226 -9.70 46.53 -7.73
N ASP A 227 -8.46 46.02 -7.86
CA ASP A 227 -7.22 46.76 -8.05
C ASP A 227 -6.69 46.61 -9.50
#